data_9b1dd5f11ad6d006940d406b3c5910a7
#
_entry.id   9b1dd5f11ad6d006940d406b3c5910a7
#
_cell.length_a   1.000
_cell.length_b   1.000
_cell.length_c   1.000
_cell.angle_alpha   90.00
_cell.angle_beta   90.00
_cell.angle_gamma   90.00
#
_symmetry.space_group_name_H-M   'P 1'
#
loop_
_entity.id
_entity.type
_entity.pdbx_description
1 polymer ?
#
loop_
_entity_poly.entity_id
_entity_poly.type
_entity_poly.pdbx_seq_one_letter_code
_entity_poly.pdbx_strand_id
1 'polypeptide(L)'
;LSASAQTPGGAAPPLPHARAFDDFVYQPAAEVAAMTHRSDGKPQSKTVIDHENYFIEYVTRVINTNAEAHNHWYDYIHVLDGEGSITYGGTQEGGKDAGLGEIRGGSLVGGKLQILHPGDRLVIPPGMPHIFTATPGHTFTYLIFKHKV
;
A
#
# COMPACT_ATOMS: atom_id res chain seq x y z
N LEU A 1 19.47 -45.41 12.84
CA LEU A 1 19.03 -44.01 12.73
C LEU A 1 17.53 -44.01 12.51
N SER A 2 16.75 -43.91 13.61
CA SER A 2 15.28 -43.81 13.57
C SER A 2 14.91 -42.36 13.34
N ALA A 3 14.32 -42.06 12.22
CA ALA A 3 13.63 -40.81 11.98
C ALA A 3 12.33 -40.82 12.80
N SER A 4 12.26 -40.02 13.84
CA SER A 4 11.01 -39.75 14.54
C SER A 4 10.08 -38.99 13.61
N ALA A 5 8.98 -39.63 13.22
CA ALA A 5 7.90 -38.96 12.53
C ALA A 5 7.35 -37.85 13.46
N GLN A 6 7.49 -36.60 13.05
CA GLN A 6 6.78 -35.51 13.67
C GLN A 6 5.30 -35.72 13.42
N THR A 7 4.55 -35.93 14.48
CA THR A 7 3.09 -35.86 14.45
C THR A 7 2.68 -34.49 13.90
N PRO A 8 1.74 -34.39 12.93
CA PRO A 8 1.23 -33.11 12.50
C PRO A 8 0.69 -32.40 13.73
N GLY A 9 1.33 -31.34 14.16
CA GLY A 9 0.92 -30.56 15.32
C GLY A 9 -0.49 -30.06 15.09
N GLY A 10 -1.40 -30.35 16.02
CA GLY A 10 -2.69 -29.70 16.06
C GLY A 10 -2.50 -28.19 15.99
N ALA A 11 -3.40 -27.52 15.28
CA ALA A 11 -3.34 -26.07 15.14
C ALA A 11 -3.17 -25.43 16.52
N ALA A 12 -2.14 -24.59 16.66
CA ALA A 12 -1.97 -23.80 17.86
C ALA A 12 -3.24 -22.99 18.13
N PRO A 13 -3.68 -22.87 19.38
CA PRO A 13 -4.83 -22.03 19.69
C PRO A 13 -4.55 -20.61 19.20
N PRO A 14 -5.55 -19.94 18.61
CA PRO A 14 -5.37 -18.58 18.12
C PRO A 14 -4.88 -17.69 19.26
N LEU A 15 -3.86 -16.88 18.98
CA LEU A 15 -3.42 -15.86 19.90
C LEU A 15 -4.60 -14.95 20.23
N PRO A 16 -4.73 -14.43 21.45
CA PRO A 16 -5.74 -13.44 21.77
C PRO A 16 -5.67 -12.31 20.75
N HIS A 17 -6.76 -12.08 19.99
CA HIS A 17 -6.86 -11.15 18.88
C HIS A 17 -6.21 -11.60 17.55
N ALA A 18 -5.63 -12.79 17.45
CA ALA A 18 -5.25 -13.36 16.17
C ALA A 18 -6.42 -14.15 15.57
N ARG A 19 -6.75 -13.88 14.33
CA ARG A 19 -7.61 -14.78 13.51
C ARG A 19 -6.84 -16.07 13.22
N ALA A 20 -7.53 -17.12 12.86
CA ALA A 20 -6.90 -18.36 12.41
C ALA A 20 -5.90 -18.07 11.28
N PHE A 21 -4.81 -18.85 11.20
CA PHE A 21 -3.73 -18.68 10.22
C PHE A 21 -4.13 -19.12 8.80
N ASP A 22 -5.31 -18.77 8.34
CA ASP A 22 -5.78 -18.98 6.97
C ASP A 22 -5.25 -17.94 5.98
N ASP A 23 -4.44 -16.99 6.48
CA ASP A 23 -3.92 -15.85 5.73
C ASP A 23 -2.48 -16.05 5.28
N PHE A 24 -1.97 -17.27 5.28
CA PHE A 24 -0.67 -17.52 4.71
C PHE A 24 -0.72 -17.29 3.19
N VAL A 25 -0.06 -16.23 2.73
CA VAL A 25 0.08 -15.92 1.31
C VAL A 25 1.53 -16.14 0.89
N TYR A 26 1.72 -16.99 -0.10
CA TYR A 26 3.01 -17.16 -0.76
C TYR A 26 2.90 -16.67 -2.21
N GLN A 27 3.78 -15.77 -2.57
CA GLN A 27 3.91 -15.26 -3.93
C GLN A 27 5.27 -15.67 -4.49
N PRO A 28 5.32 -16.49 -5.54
CA PRO A 28 6.58 -16.82 -6.21
C PRO A 28 7.26 -15.57 -6.76
N ALA A 29 8.58 -15.57 -6.82
CA ALA A 29 9.35 -14.42 -7.32
C ALA A 29 8.92 -13.95 -8.72
N ALA A 30 8.51 -14.88 -9.59
CA ALA A 30 8.02 -14.56 -10.92
C ALA A 30 6.69 -13.78 -10.89
N GLU A 31 5.78 -14.10 -9.95
CA GLU A 31 4.54 -13.37 -9.75
C GLU A 31 4.82 -11.96 -9.20
N VAL A 32 5.70 -11.86 -8.21
CA VAL A 32 6.14 -10.57 -7.66
C VAL A 32 6.74 -9.69 -8.74
N ALA A 33 7.64 -10.25 -9.57
CA ALA A 33 8.26 -9.52 -10.68
C ALA A 33 7.22 -9.03 -11.70
N ALA A 34 6.22 -9.84 -12.03
CA ALA A 34 5.15 -9.45 -12.96
C ALA A 34 4.27 -8.31 -12.42
N MET A 35 4.09 -8.22 -11.11
CA MET A 35 3.36 -7.12 -10.48
C MET A 35 4.22 -5.88 -10.27
N THR A 36 5.53 -6.03 -10.17
CA THR A 36 6.49 -4.95 -9.94
C THR A 36 6.90 -4.27 -11.24
N HIS A 37 7.36 -5.04 -12.22
CA HIS A 37 7.93 -4.54 -13.48
C HIS A 37 6.90 -4.60 -14.60
N ARG A 38 6.03 -3.62 -14.62
CA ARG A 38 4.95 -3.56 -15.59
C ARG A 38 5.37 -2.80 -16.84
N SER A 39 5.30 -3.49 -17.98
CA SER A 39 5.62 -2.93 -19.31
C SER A 39 4.38 -2.55 -20.14
N ASP A 40 3.18 -2.84 -19.63
CA ASP A 40 1.93 -2.59 -20.38
C ASP A 40 1.43 -1.14 -20.30
N GLY A 41 2.06 -0.30 -19.50
CA GLY A 41 1.71 1.11 -19.31
C GLY A 41 0.32 1.32 -18.69
N LYS A 42 -0.25 0.30 -18.05
CA LYS A 42 -1.59 0.35 -17.45
C LYS A 42 -1.53 0.49 -15.94
N PRO A 43 -2.50 1.20 -15.34
CA PRO A 43 -2.64 1.22 -13.89
C PRO A 43 -2.97 -0.17 -13.36
N GLN A 44 -2.58 -0.41 -12.12
CA GLN A 44 -2.88 -1.64 -11.39
C GLN A 44 -3.26 -1.32 -9.95
N SER A 45 -4.20 -2.10 -9.43
CA SER A 45 -4.47 -2.24 -8.01
C SER A 45 -4.69 -3.74 -7.79
N LYS A 46 -3.70 -4.40 -7.18
CA LYS A 46 -3.72 -5.84 -6.96
C LYS A 46 -3.60 -6.14 -5.47
N THR A 47 -4.72 -6.45 -4.86
CA THR A 47 -4.77 -6.84 -3.45
C THR A 47 -4.14 -8.21 -3.25
N VAL A 48 -3.24 -8.31 -2.29
CA VAL A 48 -2.58 -9.54 -1.84
C VAL A 48 -3.36 -10.15 -0.69
N ILE A 49 -3.72 -9.32 0.26
CA ILE A 49 -4.49 -9.70 1.45
C ILE A 49 -5.35 -8.52 1.87
N ASP A 50 -6.58 -8.80 2.30
CA ASP A 50 -7.54 -7.77 2.71
C ASP A 50 -8.27 -8.22 3.99
N HIS A 51 -8.02 -7.47 5.06
CA HIS A 51 -8.66 -7.65 6.35
C HIS A 51 -9.28 -6.34 6.84
N GLU A 52 -10.17 -6.45 7.81
CA GLU A 52 -10.85 -5.30 8.41
C GLU A 52 -9.90 -4.22 8.93
N ASN A 53 -8.73 -4.63 9.45
CA ASN A 53 -7.78 -3.74 10.13
C ASN A 53 -6.42 -3.63 9.43
N TYR A 54 -6.19 -4.34 8.35
CA TYR A 54 -5.01 -4.20 7.50
C TYR A 54 -5.22 -4.78 6.11
N PHE A 55 -4.48 -4.28 5.14
CA PHE A 55 -4.39 -4.90 3.82
C PHE A 55 -3.02 -4.63 3.17
N ILE A 56 -2.69 -5.46 2.19
CA ILE A 56 -1.48 -5.34 1.38
C ILE A 56 -1.88 -5.33 -0.09
N GLU A 57 -1.33 -4.40 -0.84
CA GLU A 57 -1.68 -4.20 -2.24
C GLU A 57 -0.46 -3.75 -3.07
N TYR A 58 -0.35 -4.27 -4.30
CA TYR A 58 0.51 -3.68 -5.33
C TYR A 58 -0.27 -2.61 -6.09
N VAL A 59 0.31 -1.43 -6.18
CA VAL A 59 -0.29 -0.30 -6.90
C VAL A 59 0.67 0.15 -7.98
N THR A 60 0.18 0.24 -9.22
CA THR A 60 0.88 0.91 -10.32
C THR A 60 0.09 2.12 -10.76
N ARG A 61 0.71 3.27 -10.74
CA ARG A 61 0.14 4.52 -11.22
C ARG A 61 0.75 4.92 -12.55
N VAL A 62 -0.06 5.54 -13.39
CA VAL A 62 0.33 6.04 -14.71
C VAL A 62 -0.07 7.50 -14.90
N ILE A 63 -0.84 8.04 -13.98
CA ILE A 63 -1.34 9.42 -13.95
C ILE A 63 -1.30 9.96 -12.51
N ASN A 64 -1.49 11.25 -12.37
CA ASN A 64 -1.66 11.89 -11.06
C ASN A 64 -2.94 11.42 -10.39
N THR A 65 -2.88 11.31 -9.07
CA THR A 65 -4.07 11.08 -8.26
C THR A 65 -4.64 12.40 -7.74
N ASN A 66 -5.86 12.33 -7.25
CA ASN A 66 -6.43 13.41 -6.45
C ASN A 66 -5.81 13.41 -5.05
N ALA A 67 -5.93 14.54 -4.34
CA ALA A 67 -5.56 14.59 -2.94
C ALA A 67 -6.42 13.63 -2.12
N GLU A 68 -5.80 12.96 -1.17
CA GLU A 68 -6.45 12.02 -0.27
C GLU A 68 -5.87 12.11 1.13
N ALA A 69 -6.69 11.80 2.14
CA ALA A 69 -6.27 11.61 3.51
C ALA A 69 -7.07 10.47 4.13
N HIS A 70 -6.41 9.66 4.94
CA HIS A 70 -6.97 8.47 5.59
C HIS A 70 -6.92 8.66 7.09
N ASN A 71 -8.02 9.07 7.72
CA ASN A 71 -8.03 9.44 9.15
C ASN A 71 -7.80 8.26 10.11
N HIS A 72 -8.01 7.03 9.64
CA HIS A 72 -7.93 5.82 10.47
C HIS A 72 -6.87 4.83 10.00
N TRP A 73 -5.96 5.23 9.09
CA TRP A 73 -4.98 4.32 8.52
C TRP A 73 -3.59 4.90 8.50
N TYR A 74 -2.61 4.07 8.87
CA TYR A 74 -1.22 4.25 8.47
C TYR A 74 -1.00 3.62 7.10
N ASP A 75 -0.28 4.31 6.23
CA ASP A 75 0.20 3.79 4.96
C ASP A 75 1.70 3.55 5.03
N TYR A 76 2.11 2.29 4.91
CA TYR A 76 3.52 1.91 4.79
C TYR A 76 3.79 1.58 3.33
N ILE A 77 4.66 2.33 2.69
CA ILE A 77 4.90 2.22 1.26
C ILE A 77 6.34 1.84 1.00
N HIS A 78 6.52 0.89 0.09
CA HIS A 78 7.81 0.53 -0.47
C HIS A 78 7.75 0.69 -1.98
N VAL A 79 8.53 1.62 -2.50
CA VAL A 79 8.64 1.88 -3.93
C VAL A 79 9.41 0.74 -4.58
N LEU A 80 8.80 0.12 -5.60
CA LEU A 80 9.34 -1.08 -6.25
C LEU A 80 9.97 -0.78 -7.60
N ASP A 81 9.33 0.09 -8.40
CA ASP A 81 9.76 0.35 -9.77
C ASP A 81 9.23 1.69 -10.30
N GLY A 82 9.88 2.22 -11.34
CA GLY A 82 9.44 3.39 -12.07
C GLY A 82 9.82 4.72 -11.42
N GLU A 83 9.13 5.78 -11.83
CA GLU A 83 9.40 7.15 -11.39
C GLU A 83 8.13 7.84 -10.94
N GLY A 84 8.18 8.46 -9.79
CA GLY A 84 7.07 9.18 -9.21
C GLY A 84 7.47 10.13 -8.10
N SER A 85 6.47 10.73 -7.52
CA SER A 85 6.62 11.64 -6.38
C SER A 85 5.42 11.56 -5.47
N ILE A 86 5.59 12.08 -4.26
CA ILE A 86 4.51 12.36 -3.33
C ILE A 86 4.56 13.84 -2.95
N THR A 87 3.40 14.49 -2.98
CA THR A 87 3.19 15.76 -2.27
C THR A 87 2.42 15.44 -1.00
N TYR A 88 2.89 15.88 0.16
CA TYR A 88 2.33 15.49 1.46
C TYR A 88 2.29 16.64 2.45
N GLY A 89 1.41 16.55 3.43
CA GLY A 89 1.20 17.59 4.45
C GLY A 89 0.47 18.81 3.89
N GLY A 90 0.57 19.93 4.59
CA GLY A 90 -0.21 21.13 4.27
C GLY A 90 -1.70 20.95 4.60
N THR A 91 -2.55 21.63 3.85
CA THR A 91 -4.02 21.61 4.02
C THR A 91 -4.68 21.08 2.75
N GLN A 92 -5.59 20.13 2.89
CA GLN A 92 -6.43 19.66 1.79
C GLN A 92 -7.66 20.56 1.69
N GLU A 93 -7.68 21.42 0.66
CA GLU A 93 -8.79 22.34 0.38
C GLU A 93 -9.76 21.72 -0.62
N GLY A 94 -11.06 21.81 -0.35
CA GLY A 94 -12.11 21.26 -1.22
C GLY A 94 -12.22 19.73 -1.20
N GLY A 95 -11.52 19.07 -0.29
CA GLY A 95 -11.70 17.63 -0.06
C GLY A 95 -13.11 17.31 0.46
N LYS A 96 -13.63 16.16 0.06
CA LYS A 96 -14.96 15.68 0.47
C LYS A 96 -14.81 14.44 1.34
N ASP A 97 -15.60 14.38 2.39
CA ASP A 97 -15.74 13.15 3.19
C ASP A 97 -16.38 12.06 2.33
N ALA A 98 -15.65 11.00 2.10
CA ALA A 98 -16.09 9.82 1.37
C ALA A 98 -16.60 8.70 2.31
N GLY A 99 -16.70 8.97 3.60
CA GLY A 99 -17.06 8.01 4.63
C GLY A 99 -15.86 7.25 5.20
N LEU A 100 -16.05 6.61 6.34
CA LEU A 100 -15.05 5.78 7.02
C LEU A 100 -13.70 6.49 7.31
N GLY A 101 -13.73 7.83 7.42
CA GLY A 101 -12.51 8.63 7.64
C GLY A 101 -11.68 8.90 6.39
N GLU A 102 -12.23 8.63 5.21
CA GLU A 102 -11.60 8.91 3.92
C GLU A 102 -11.97 10.31 3.43
N ILE A 103 -10.99 11.15 3.20
CA ILE A 103 -11.17 12.47 2.57
C ILE A 103 -10.59 12.40 1.16
N ARG A 104 -11.37 12.72 0.16
CA ARG A 104 -11.02 12.58 -1.25
C ARG A 104 -11.19 13.87 -2.04
N GLY A 105 -10.28 14.11 -2.98
CA GLY A 105 -10.34 15.22 -3.92
C GLY A 105 -9.83 16.55 -3.35
N GLY A 106 -10.10 17.63 -4.09
CA GLY A 106 -9.55 18.94 -3.77
C GLY A 106 -8.10 19.11 -4.15
N SER A 107 -7.44 20.08 -3.55
CA SER A 107 -6.04 20.43 -3.76
C SER A 107 -5.26 20.43 -2.45
N LEU A 108 -3.95 20.25 -2.53
CA LEU A 108 -3.04 20.40 -1.40
C LEU A 108 -2.40 21.80 -1.44
N VAL A 109 -2.58 22.57 -0.36
CA VAL A 109 -1.97 23.87 -0.19
C VAL A 109 -0.88 23.79 0.88
N GLY A 110 0.33 24.26 0.57
CA GLY A 110 1.48 24.23 1.49
C GLY A 110 2.10 22.86 1.72
N GLY A 111 1.76 21.86 0.90
CA GLY A 111 2.39 20.56 0.93
C GLY A 111 3.86 20.57 0.50
N LYS A 112 4.60 19.53 0.89
CA LYS A 112 5.99 19.30 0.52
C LYS A 112 6.08 18.24 -0.57
N LEU A 113 6.91 18.46 -1.57
CA LEU A 113 7.20 17.50 -2.62
C LEU A 113 8.39 16.62 -2.25
N GLN A 114 8.25 15.33 -2.44
CA GLN A 114 9.34 14.36 -2.36
C GLN A 114 9.34 13.51 -3.63
N ILE A 115 10.47 13.50 -4.35
CA ILE A 115 10.71 12.57 -5.45
C ILE A 115 10.98 11.19 -4.87
N LEU A 116 10.44 10.16 -5.51
CA LEU A 116 10.52 8.77 -5.06
C LEU A 116 11.24 7.91 -6.09
N HIS A 117 12.11 7.03 -5.60
CA HIS A 117 12.91 6.10 -6.40
C HIS A 117 12.69 4.65 -5.94
N PRO A 118 12.91 3.66 -6.79
CA PRO A 118 12.88 2.27 -6.38
C PRO A 118 13.77 2.01 -5.15
N GLY A 119 13.21 1.33 -4.15
CA GLY A 119 13.83 1.06 -2.85
C GLY A 119 13.48 2.06 -1.75
N ASP A 120 12.93 3.22 -2.08
CA ASP A 120 12.48 4.18 -1.08
C ASP A 120 11.31 3.61 -0.26
N ARG A 121 11.26 4.04 1.00
CA ARG A 121 10.19 3.68 1.93
C ARG A 121 9.66 4.93 2.60
N LEU A 122 8.35 4.98 2.79
CA LEU A 122 7.71 6.07 3.51
C LEU A 122 6.57 5.54 4.38
N VAL A 123 6.27 6.30 5.41
CA VAL A 123 5.13 6.08 6.30
C VAL A 123 4.29 7.34 6.30
N ILE A 124 3.02 7.20 5.97
CA ILE A 124 2.06 8.30 6.02
C ILE A 124 1.15 8.05 7.22
N PRO A 125 1.19 8.93 8.24
CA PRO A 125 0.36 8.77 9.41
C PRO A 125 -1.11 9.11 9.10
N PRO A 126 -2.05 8.65 9.94
CA PRO A 126 -3.45 8.99 9.82
C PRO A 126 -3.69 10.48 9.71
N GLY A 127 -4.60 10.86 8.81
CA GLY A 127 -5.00 12.25 8.61
C GLY A 127 -4.02 13.11 7.81
N MET A 128 -2.84 12.62 7.46
CA MET A 128 -1.90 13.37 6.62
C MET A 128 -2.37 13.39 5.16
N PRO A 129 -2.75 14.56 4.60
CA PRO A 129 -3.15 14.66 3.22
C PRO A 129 -1.94 14.46 2.29
N HIS A 130 -2.18 13.78 1.17
CA HIS A 130 -1.12 13.49 0.20
C HIS A 130 -1.66 13.28 -1.21
N ILE A 131 -0.76 13.39 -2.20
CA ILE A 131 -0.99 13.11 -3.62
C ILE A 131 0.19 12.32 -4.15
N PHE A 132 -0.07 11.14 -4.73
CA PHE A 132 0.93 10.43 -5.53
C PHE A 132 0.85 10.85 -6.98
N THR A 133 2.02 11.03 -7.59
CA THR A 133 2.15 11.46 -8.98
C THR A 133 3.14 10.54 -9.69
N ALA A 134 2.72 9.89 -10.77
CA ALA A 134 3.65 9.23 -11.68
C ALA A 134 4.32 10.27 -12.57
N THR A 135 5.61 10.11 -12.85
CA THR A 135 6.29 10.97 -13.84
C THR A 135 5.63 10.79 -15.21
N PRO A 136 5.31 11.87 -15.94
CA PRO A 136 4.66 11.76 -17.25
C PRO A 136 5.41 10.81 -18.19
N GLY A 137 4.68 9.86 -18.79
CA GLY A 137 5.24 8.84 -19.67
C GLY A 137 5.89 7.63 -18.97
N HIS A 138 5.90 7.62 -17.64
CA HIS A 138 6.44 6.53 -16.83
C HIS A 138 5.34 5.85 -16.02
N THR A 139 5.60 4.61 -15.61
CA THR A 139 4.86 3.94 -14.54
C THR A 139 5.52 4.22 -13.20
N PHE A 140 4.75 4.12 -12.14
CA PHE A 140 5.23 4.21 -10.76
C PHE A 140 4.56 3.12 -9.94
N THR A 141 5.33 2.13 -9.52
CA THR A 141 4.84 0.93 -8.82
C THR A 141 5.38 0.87 -7.40
N TYR A 142 4.49 0.60 -6.47
CA TYR A 142 4.83 0.41 -5.07
C TYR A 142 3.96 -0.67 -4.41
N LEU A 143 4.49 -1.26 -3.36
CA LEU A 143 3.74 -2.07 -2.41
C LEU A 143 3.25 -1.15 -1.29
N ILE A 144 1.98 -1.24 -0.96
CA ILE A 144 1.41 -0.58 0.21
C ILE A 144 0.90 -1.60 1.21
N PHE A 145 1.29 -1.43 2.47
CA PHE A 145 0.66 -2.06 3.62
C PHE A 145 -0.09 -0.98 4.39
N LYS A 146 -1.39 -1.14 4.55
CA LYS A 146 -2.22 -0.25 5.36
C LYS A 146 -2.63 -0.93 6.64
N HIS A 147 -2.52 -0.20 7.74
CA HIS A 147 -2.89 -0.66 9.06
C HIS A 147 -3.84 0.34 9.72
N LYS A 148 -5.00 -0.15 10.15
CA LYS A 148 -6.04 0.66 10.79
C LYS A 148 -5.72 0.91 12.27
N VAL A 149 -5.98 2.12 12.74
CA VAL A 149 -5.83 2.57 14.13
C VAL A 149 -7.17 2.98 14.72
#